data_0afe7d58da61c8f1dcacd27131ee8588
#
_entry.id   0afe7d58da61c8f1dcacd27131ee8588
#
_cell.length_a   1.000
_cell.length_b   1.000
_cell.length_c   1.000
_cell.angle_alpha   90.00
_cell.angle_beta   90.00
_cell.angle_gamma   90.00
#
_symmetry.space_group_name_H-M   'P 1'
#
loop_
_entity.id
_entity.type
_entity.pdbx_description
1 polymer ?
#
loop_
_entity_poly.entity_id
_entity_poly.type
_entity_poly.pdbx_seq_one_letter_code
_entity_poly.pdbx_strand_id
1 'polypeptide(L)'
;MYLETERLIINNLSLDDLDFLTDLDADPLVRKFIDGKVKTINETRQYLSENIDGYLRHGFGRYAVRVKEDLKPIGICGFLMENYGVDFGYRFS
;
A
#
# COMPACT_ATOMS: atom_id res chain seq x y z
N MET A 1 4.37 3.04 12.06
CA MET A 1 4.17 1.65 12.51
C MET A 1 5.32 0.78 12.05
N TYR A 2 5.74 -0.14 12.87
CA TYR A 2 6.79 -1.09 12.50
C TYR A 2 6.46 -2.44 13.12
N LEU A 3 6.36 -3.47 12.28
CA LEU A 3 6.12 -4.83 12.72
C LEU A 3 7.10 -5.74 12.01
N GLU A 4 7.74 -6.62 12.75
CA GLU A 4 8.73 -7.53 12.21
C GLU A 4 8.33 -8.97 12.52
N THR A 5 8.34 -9.81 11.49
CA THR A 5 8.20 -11.26 11.64
C THR A 5 9.55 -11.91 11.32
N GLU A 6 9.60 -13.23 11.27
CA GLU A 6 10.83 -13.95 10.95
C GLU A 6 11.38 -13.55 9.58
N ARG A 7 10.50 -13.32 8.58
CA ARG A 7 10.92 -13.05 7.21
C ARG A 7 10.46 -11.72 6.64
N LEU A 8 9.52 -11.04 7.32
CA LEU A 8 8.88 -9.85 6.79
C LEU A 8 9.01 -8.68 7.73
N ILE A 9 9.04 -7.49 7.14
CA ILE A 9 8.90 -6.22 7.84
C ILE A 9 7.67 -5.51 7.28
N ILE A 10 6.84 -4.99 8.15
CA ILE A 10 5.69 -4.17 7.78
C ILE A 10 5.94 -2.78 8.35
N ASN A 11 6.03 -1.78 7.48
CA ASN A 11 6.28 -0.41 7.91
C ASN A 11 5.58 0.59 7.00
N ASN A 12 5.69 1.87 7.35
CA ASN A 12 5.02 2.93 6.61
C ASN A 12 5.50 2.99 5.16
N LEU A 13 4.54 3.23 4.26
CA LEU A 13 4.86 3.62 2.89
C LEU A 13 5.47 5.01 2.88
N SER A 14 6.35 5.27 1.93
CA SER A 14 6.91 6.59 1.67
C SER A 14 6.81 6.90 0.19
N LEU A 15 7.16 8.13 -0.20
CA LEU A 15 7.15 8.51 -1.62
C LEU A 15 8.13 7.68 -2.44
N ASP A 16 9.15 7.12 -1.81
CA ASP A 16 10.10 6.22 -2.48
C ASP A 16 9.45 4.92 -2.96
N ASP A 17 8.27 4.58 -2.43
CA ASP A 17 7.54 3.37 -2.82
C ASP A 17 6.63 3.57 -4.04
N LEU A 18 6.66 4.75 -4.66
CA LEU A 18 5.77 5.07 -5.77
C LEU A 18 5.92 4.09 -6.95
N ASP A 19 7.16 3.76 -7.33
CA ASP A 19 7.40 2.86 -8.45
C ASP A 19 6.83 1.48 -8.19
N PHE A 20 7.03 0.97 -6.99
CA PHE A 20 6.46 -0.33 -6.60
C PHE A 20 4.93 -0.30 -6.65
N LEU A 21 4.31 0.75 -6.12
CA LEU A 21 2.85 0.87 -6.14
C LEU A 21 2.31 1.02 -7.56
N THR A 22 3.02 1.74 -8.42
CA THR A 22 2.63 1.90 -9.81
C THR A 22 2.63 0.54 -10.51
N ASP A 23 3.67 -0.26 -10.29
CA ASP A 23 3.75 -1.60 -10.87
C ASP A 23 2.66 -2.51 -10.32
N LEU A 24 2.41 -2.46 -9.02
CA LEU A 24 1.38 -3.27 -8.38
C LEU A 24 -0.02 -2.91 -8.91
N ASP A 25 -0.32 -1.63 -9.03
CA ASP A 25 -1.61 -1.16 -9.53
C ASP A 25 -1.78 -1.40 -11.04
N ALA A 26 -0.68 -1.52 -11.78
CA ALA A 26 -0.73 -1.81 -13.21
C ALA A 26 -0.93 -3.29 -13.51
N ASP A 27 -0.78 -4.18 -12.53
CA ASP A 27 -0.93 -5.62 -12.71
C ASP A 27 -2.42 -5.97 -12.94
N PRO A 28 -2.79 -6.46 -14.15
CA PRO A 28 -4.19 -6.76 -14.44
C PRO A 28 -4.79 -7.82 -13.51
N LEU A 29 -3.98 -8.75 -13.03
CA LEU A 29 -4.46 -9.79 -12.12
C LEU A 29 -4.83 -9.21 -10.77
N VAL A 30 -4.07 -8.23 -10.29
CA VAL A 30 -4.36 -7.54 -9.04
C VAL A 30 -5.62 -6.69 -9.19
N ARG A 31 -5.68 -5.85 -10.22
CA ARG A 31 -6.80 -4.92 -10.42
C ARG A 31 -8.11 -5.63 -10.74
N LYS A 32 -8.04 -6.79 -11.36
CA LYS A 32 -9.22 -7.59 -11.67
C LYS A 32 -10.03 -7.92 -10.42
N PHE A 33 -9.37 -8.12 -9.29
CA PHE A 33 -10.03 -8.48 -8.04
C PHE A 33 -10.39 -7.27 -7.18
N ILE A 34 -10.03 -6.06 -7.60
CA ILE A 34 -10.29 -4.84 -6.84
C ILE A 34 -11.39 -4.02 -7.51
N ASP A 35 -11.12 -3.46 -8.68
CA ASP A 35 -12.10 -2.62 -9.39
C ASP A 35 -12.05 -2.77 -10.91
N GLY A 36 -11.19 -3.64 -11.42
CA GLY A 36 -11.07 -3.90 -12.84
C GLY A 36 -10.38 -2.80 -13.64
N LYS A 37 -9.86 -1.77 -12.99
CA LYS A 37 -9.20 -0.63 -13.64
C LYS A 37 -7.75 -0.50 -13.21
N VAL A 38 -6.91 -0.08 -14.14
CA VAL A 38 -5.51 0.22 -13.87
C VAL A 38 -5.40 1.72 -13.61
N LYS A 39 -4.77 2.10 -12.50
CA LYS A 39 -4.56 3.51 -12.17
C LYS A 39 -3.44 4.11 -13.00
N THR A 40 -3.56 5.39 -13.34
CA THR A 40 -2.45 6.16 -13.88
C THR A 40 -1.41 6.41 -12.78
N ILE A 41 -0.19 6.79 -13.19
CA ILE A 41 0.85 7.12 -12.22
C ILE A 41 0.45 8.31 -11.35
N ASN A 42 -0.29 9.27 -11.90
CA ASN A 42 -0.76 10.42 -11.11
C ASN A 42 -1.79 10.01 -10.06
N GLU A 43 -2.69 9.09 -10.40
CA GLU A 43 -3.64 8.56 -9.45
C GLU A 43 -2.96 7.78 -8.33
N THR A 44 -1.95 6.98 -8.68
CA THR A 44 -1.18 6.21 -7.69
C THR A 44 -0.40 7.16 -6.78
N ARG A 45 0.19 8.22 -7.33
CA ARG A 45 0.90 9.22 -6.54
C ARG A 45 -0.03 9.91 -5.54
N GLN A 46 -1.23 10.28 -5.98
CA GLN A 46 -2.21 10.90 -5.11
C GLN A 46 -2.66 9.95 -4.01
N TYR A 47 -2.92 8.69 -4.37
CA TYR A 47 -3.27 7.67 -3.39
C TYR A 47 -2.19 7.53 -2.32
N LEU A 48 -0.93 7.47 -2.75
CA LEU A 48 0.20 7.34 -1.83
C LEU A 48 0.31 8.55 -0.91
N SER A 49 0.18 9.75 -1.47
CA SER A 49 0.25 10.99 -0.69
C SER A 49 -0.86 11.06 0.35
N GLU A 50 -2.08 10.72 -0.03
CA GLU A 50 -3.22 10.72 0.89
C GLU A 50 -3.04 9.66 1.98
N ASN A 51 -2.47 8.51 1.64
CA ASN A 51 -2.20 7.46 2.61
C ASN A 51 -1.18 7.92 3.65
N ILE A 52 -0.12 8.59 3.19
CA ILE A 52 0.91 9.13 4.11
C ILE A 52 0.31 10.18 5.03
N ASP A 53 -0.50 11.08 4.48
CA ASP A 53 -1.21 12.08 5.29
C ASP A 53 -2.14 11.39 6.30
N GLY A 54 -2.73 10.29 5.92
CA GLY A 54 -3.63 9.52 6.79
C GLY A 54 -2.96 9.00 8.04
N TYR A 55 -1.66 8.70 7.99
CA TYR A 55 -0.93 8.28 9.20
C TYR A 55 -1.00 9.34 10.29
N LEU A 56 -0.95 10.61 9.91
CA LEU A 56 -1.04 11.72 10.86
C LEU A 56 -2.47 12.02 11.27
N ARG A 57 -3.41 11.93 10.32
CA ARG A 57 -4.81 12.28 10.59
C ARG A 57 -5.56 11.22 11.39
N HIS A 58 -5.29 9.95 11.08
CA HIS A 58 -6.07 8.84 11.62
C HIS A 58 -5.26 7.91 12.50
N GLY A 59 -3.92 8.02 12.47
CA GLY A 59 -3.03 7.13 13.20
C GLY A 59 -2.85 5.77 12.54
N PHE A 60 -3.37 5.59 11.31
CA PHE A 60 -3.24 4.34 10.59
C PHE A 60 -3.38 4.60 9.08
N GLY A 61 -3.13 3.57 8.28
CA GLY A 61 -3.24 3.60 6.82
C GLY A 61 -2.83 2.26 6.24
N ARG A 62 -2.43 2.27 4.97
CA ARG A 62 -1.83 1.11 4.32
C ARG A 62 -0.33 1.14 4.57
N TYR A 63 0.25 -0.04 4.73
CA TYR A 63 1.65 -0.21 5.07
C TYR A 63 2.33 -1.10 4.04
N ALA A 64 3.63 -0.92 3.84
CA ALA A 64 4.42 -1.78 2.97
C ALA A 64 4.73 -3.09 3.68
N VAL A 65 4.61 -4.20 2.94
CA VAL A 65 5.10 -5.50 3.37
C VAL A 65 6.39 -5.76 2.59
N ARG A 66 7.50 -5.89 3.31
CA ARG A 66 8.84 -6.04 2.71
C ARG A 66 9.48 -7.34 3.13
N VAL A 67 10.31 -7.88 2.24
CA VAL A 67 11.16 -9.03 2.59
C VAL A 67 12.29 -8.52 3.48
N LYS A 68 12.48 -9.15 4.63
CA LYS A 68 13.46 -8.70 5.63
C LYS A 68 14.90 -8.73 5.12
N GLU A 69 15.20 -9.69 4.25
CA GLU A 69 16.55 -9.90 3.75
C GLU A 69 17.08 -8.73 2.95
N ASP A 70 16.26 -8.14 2.06
CA ASP A 70 16.69 -7.07 1.16
C ASP A 70 15.81 -5.82 1.23
N LEU A 71 14.80 -5.82 2.11
CA LEU A 71 13.82 -4.74 2.29
C LEU A 71 12.99 -4.45 1.04
N LYS A 72 12.95 -5.39 0.10
CA LYS A 72 12.19 -5.24 -1.13
C LYS A 72 10.70 -5.33 -0.83
N PRO A 73 9.89 -4.35 -1.27
CA PRO A 73 8.44 -4.44 -1.05
C PRO A 73 7.82 -5.53 -1.93
N ILE A 74 6.91 -6.29 -1.34
CA ILE A 74 6.19 -7.35 -2.05
C ILE A 74 4.68 -7.15 -2.02
N GLY A 75 4.20 -6.20 -1.25
CA GLY A 75 2.78 -5.93 -1.17
C GLY A 75 2.47 -4.81 -0.20
N ILE A 76 1.18 -4.57 -0.02
CA ILE A 76 0.68 -3.61 0.96
C ILE A 76 -0.45 -4.26 1.75
N CYS A 77 -0.63 -3.80 2.97
CA CYS A 77 -1.73 -4.23 3.83
C CYS A 77 -2.08 -3.11 4.78
N GLY A 78 -3.23 -3.22 5.45
CA GLY A 78 -3.59 -2.30 6.52
C GLY A 78 -4.99 -1.72 6.37
N PHE A 79 -5.21 -0.61 7.05
CA PHE A 79 -6.51 0.04 7.15
C PHE A 79 -6.55 1.31 6.30
N LEU A 80 -7.74 1.62 5.80
CA LEU A 80 -7.99 2.84 5.05
C LEU A 80 -9.33 3.42 5.50
N MET A 81 -9.38 4.73 5.72
CA MET A 81 -10.63 5.40 6.05
C MET A 81 -11.44 5.59 4.78
N GLU A 82 -12.66 5.08 4.80
CA GLU A 82 -13.60 5.20 3.69
C GLU A 82 -14.85 5.93 4.16
N ASN A 83 -15.74 6.27 3.22
CA ASN A 83 -16.97 6.99 3.54
C ASN A 83 -17.88 6.22 4.51
N TYR A 84 -17.81 4.90 4.49
CA TYR A 84 -18.60 4.03 5.34
C TYR A 84 -17.88 3.61 6.63
N GLY A 85 -16.66 4.09 6.85
CA GLY A 85 -15.86 3.76 8.03
C GLY A 85 -14.45 3.32 7.68
N VAL A 86 -13.87 2.44 8.49
CA VAL A 86 -12.53 1.92 8.30
C VAL A 86 -12.58 0.58 7.57
N ASP A 87 -11.82 0.47 6.49
CA ASP A 87 -11.74 -0.75 5.69
C ASP A 87 -10.34 -1.37 5.81
N PHE A 88 -10.28 -2.69 5.90
CA PHE A 88 -9.01 -3.44 5.90
C PHE A 88 -8.81 -4.08 4.54
N GLY A 89 -7.57 -3.99 4.02
CA GLY A 89 -7.25 -4.62 2.75
C GLY A 89 -5.79 -5.00 2.63
N TYR A 90 -5.51 -5.78 1.60
CA TYR A 90 -4.14 -6.17 1.27
C TYR A 90 -4.03 -6.46 -0.22
N ARG A 91 -2.84 -6.25 -0.77
CA ARG A 91 -2.49 -6.59 -2.15
C ARG A 91 -1.05 -7.05 -2.18
N PHE A 92 -0.77 -8.08 -2.98
CA PHE A 92 0.58 -8.62 -3.15
C PHE A 92 0.91 -8.77 -4.62
N SER A 93 2.16 -8.53 -4.94
CA SER A 93 2.69 -8.78 -6.28
C SER A 93 3.04 -10.27 -6.45
#